data_c880c70d097aae7c90aba6cc4da956fd
#
_entry.id   c880c70d097aae7c90aba6cc4da956fd
#
_cell.length_a   1.000
_cell.length_b   1.000
_cell.length_c   1.000
_cell.angle_alpha   90.00
_cell.angle_beta   90.00
_cell.angle_gamma   90.00
#
_symmetry.space_group_name_H-M   'P 1'
#
loop_
_entity.id
_entity.type
_entity.pdbx_description
1 polymer ?
#
loop_
_entity_poly.entity_id
_entity_poly.type
_entity_poly.pdbx_seq_one_letter_code
_entity_poly.pdbx_strand_id
1 'polypeptide(L)'
;MAASAGVVLAGGRSSRMGAPKAALEWHGSTLLARTVGILGRATGGPVVVVRASGQDLPELPKRTVVVDDPRDGKGPVQGIAAGLAALDGLADAAFISSTDMPFLHPAFIRRVLRVLDEREETDVALPVARGYPQPLAAAYRVRLAPRAERLVKEDRLRPAFLFDECAVERLDDGALKADALIAALDPDLDSVLNVNTQADYTEARARPAPAVTVQLFGALARGDAGRGPRTVRAATVDEAADATGLTFDRHVTAALNGDQITRDGSTPLAAGDTVFFLSADAGG
;
A
#
# COMPACT_ATOMS: atom_id res chain seq x y z
N MET A 1 -19.42 5.86 -0.38
CA MET A 1 -17.97 6.15 -0.39
C MET A 1 -17.59 6.42 -1.83
N ALA A 2 -16.84 7.49 -2.07
CA ALA A 2 -16.26 7.77 -3.39
C ALA A 2 -15.36 6.59 -3.81
N ALA A 3 -15.28 6.31 -5.12
CA ALA A 3 -14.39 5.28 -5.62
C ALA A 3 -12.94 5.66 -5.33
N SER A 4 -12.23 4.83 -4.58
CA SER A 4 -10.85 5.08 -4.17
C SER A 4 -9.86 4.21 -4.93
N ALA A 5 -8.68 4.74 -5.21
CA ALA A 5 -7.61 4.07 -5.92
C ALA A 5 -6.26 4.21 -5.20
N GLY A 6 -5.26 3.48 -5.68
CA GLY A 6 -3.87 3.62 -5.25
C GLY A 6 -2.97 4.16 -6.35
N VAL A 7 -1.96 4.94 -5.97
CA VAL A 7 -0.86 5.33 -6.87
C VAL A 7 0.46 5.03 -6.17
N VAL A 8 1.35 4.32 -6.84
CA VAL A 8 2.72 4.06 -6.35
C VAL A 8 3.72 4.75 -7.26
N LEU A 9 4.52 5.65 -6.70
CA LEU A 9 5.63 6.25 -7.40
C LEU A 9 6.85 5.32 -7.30
N ALA A 10 7.11 4.57 -8.38
CA ALA A 10 8.21 3.61 -8.46
C ALA A 10 9.47 4.19 -9.14
N GLY A 11 9.35 5.35 -9.77
CA GLY A 11 10.46 6.10 -10.36
C GLY A 11 11.32 6.76 -9.29
N GLY A 12 12.62 6.91 -9.58
CA GLY A 12 13.59 7.58 -8.73
C GLY A 12 14.99 6.98 -8.87
N ARG A 13 16.02 7.83 -8.82
CA ARG A 13 17.41 7.38 -8.90
C ARG A 13 17.83 6.74 -7.58
N SER A 14 17.79 5.40 -7.52
CA SER A 14 18.23 4.61 -6.35
C SER A 14 19.77 4.52 -6.23
N SER A 15 20.50 5.60 -6.51
CA SER A 15 21.96 5.60 -6.57
C SER A 15 22.66 5.19 -5.25
N ARG A 16 21.94 5.25 -4.13
CA ARG A 16 22.48 4.92 -2.78
C ARG A 16 22.23 3.48 -2.33
N MET A 17 21.42 2.73 -3.07
CA MET A 17 20.97 1.38 -2.67
C MET A 17 21.65 0.25 -3.46
N GLY A 18 22.46 0.57 -4.49
CA GLY A 18 23.11 -0.43 -5.34
C GLY A 18 22.16 -1.24 -6.24
N ALA A 19 20.86 -1.19 -5.98
CA ALA A 19 19.81 -1.85 -6.76
C ALA A 19 18.56 -0.96 -6.82
N PRO A 20 17.69 -1.14 -7.85
CA PRO A 20 16.40 -0.44 -7.92
C PRO A 20 15.53 -0.77 -6.69
N LYS A 21 15.09 0.25 -5.95
CA LYS A 21 14.24 0.05 -4.75
C LYS A 21 13.01 -0.83 -5.03
N ALA A 22 12.43 -0.69 -6.23
CA ALA A 22 11.26 -1.45 -6.66
C ALA A 22 11.47 -2.98 -6.59
N ALA A 23 12.69 -3.44 -6.90
CA ALA A 23 13.05 -4.86 -6.97
C ALA A 23 13.67 -5.40 -5.66
N LEU A 24 13.85 -4.58 -4.63
CA LEU A 24 14.37 -5.06 -3.35
C LEU A 24 13.44 -6.10 -2.74
N GLU A 25 14.00 -7.22 -2.34
CA GLU A 25 13.29 -8.32 -1.72
C GLU A 25 12.68 -7.89 -0.37
N TRP A 26 11.46 -8.33 -0.09
CA TRP A 26 10.76 -8.06 1.15
C TRP A 26 9.87 -9.22 1.56
N HIS A 27 10.40 -10.08 2.48
CA HIS A 27 9.65 -11.22 3.02
C HIS A 27 8.87 -11.99 1.94
N GLY A 28 9.60 -12.63 1.02
CA GLY A 28 9.00 -13.43 -0.06
C GLY A 28 8.39 -12.65 -1.22
N SER A 29 8.47 -11.31 -1.21
CA SER A 29 7.95 -10.44 -2.26
C SER A 29 8.98 -9.36 -2.64
N THR A 30 8.58 -8.30 -3.33
CA THR A 30 9.39 -7.10 -3.54
C THR A 30 8.72 -5.91 -2.87
N LEU A 31 9.50 -4.85 -2.56
CA LEU A 31 8.94 -3.63 -1.98
C LEU A 31 7.81 -3.06 -2.84
N LEU A 32 7.96 -3.07 -4.16
CA LEU A 32 6.93 -2.55 -5.07
C LEU A 32 5.69 -3.44 -5.06
N ALA A 33 5.83 -4.76 -5.24
CA ALA A 33 4.70 -5.68 -5.28
C ALA A 33 3.92 -5.65 -3.95
N ARG A 34 4.63 -5.57 -2.80
CA ARG A 34 4.02 -5.39 -1.49
C ARG A 34 3.21 -4.09 -1.42
N THR A 35 3.80 -2.95 -1.80
CA THR A 35 3.13 -1.64 -1.74
C THR A 35 1.86 -1.64 -2.61
N VAL A 36 1.96 -2.16 -3.84
CA VAL A 36 0.81 -2.32 -4.76
C VAL A 36 -0.27 -3.19 -4.14
N GLY A 37 0.09 -4.34 -3.57
CA GLY A 37 -0.87 -5.25 -2.95
C GLY A 37 -1.56 -4.64 -1.71
N ILE A 38 -0.81 -3.95 -0.85
CA ILE A 38 -1.37 -3.24 0.33
C ILE A 38 -2.33 -2.12 -0.11
N LEU A 39 -1.97 -1.32 -1.13
CA LEU A 39 -2.87 -0.30 -1.68
C LEU A 39 -4.13 -0.91 -2.27
N GLY A 40 -4.01 -1.95 -3.10
CA GLY A 40 -5.16 -2.63 -3.69
C GLY A 40 -6.13 -3.18 -2.63
N ARG A 41 -5.61 -3.77 -1.56
CA ARG A 41 -6.39 -4.26 -0.43
C ARG A 41 -7.06 -3.13 0.37
N ALA A 42 -6.39 -1.99 0.53
CA ALA A 42 -6.91 -0.89 1.32
C ALA A 42 -7.99 -0.10 0.59
N THR A 43 -7.86 0.09 -0.72
CA THR A 43 -8.75 0.90 -1.56
C THR A 43 -9.88 0.09 -2.19
N GLY A 44 -9.65 -1.19 -2.48
CA GLY A 44 -10.57 -2.02 -3.28
C GLY A 44 -10.65 -1.64 -4.76
N GLY A 45 -9.96 -0.56 -5.16
CA GLY A 45 -9.95 -0.02 -6.52
C GLY A 45 -8.68 -0.32 -7.31
N PRO A 46 -8.51 0.32 -8.48
CA PRO A 46 -7.32 0.17 -9.32
C PRO A 46 -6.08 0.71 -8.61
N VAL A 47 -4.92 0.13 -8.92
CA VAL A 47 -3.62 0.63 -8.48
C VAL A 47 -2.80 1.01 -9.71
N VAL A 48 -2.35 2.26 -9.76
CA VAL A 48 -1.46 2.79 -10.80
C VAL A 48 -0.03 2.81 -10.27
N VAL A 49 0.90 2.25 -11.03
CA VAL A 49 2.34 2.37 -10.78
C VAL A 49 2.92 3.35 -11.80
N VAL A 50 3.47 4.44 -11.30
CA VAL A 50 4.20 5.43 -12.11
C VAL A 50 5.68 5.08 -12.05
N ARG A 51 6.25 4.68 -13.19
CA ARG A 51 7.67 4.30 -13.30
C ARG A 51 8.46 5.31 -14.13
N ALA A 52 9.78 5.32 -13.96
CA ALA A 52 10.65 6.00 -14.90
C ALA A 52 10.55 5.36 -16.30
N SER A 53 10.67 6.17 -17.36
CA SER A 53 10.57 5.65 -18.74
C SER A 53 11.57 4.53 -18.97
N GLY A 54 11.10 3.37 -19.45
CA GLY A 54 11.92 2.18 -19.71
C GLY A 54 12.44 1.47 -18.45
N GLN A 55 11.97 1.83 -17.25
CA GLN A 55 12.34 1.12 -16.03
C GLN A 55 11.73 -0.29 -16.01
N ASP A 56 12.59 -1.30 -15.82
CA ASP A 56 12.13 -2.66 -15.54
C ASP A 56 11.50 -2.75 -14.16
N LEU A 57 10.33 -3.39 -14.09
CA LEU A 57 9.60 -3.60 -12.85
C LEU A 57 9.58 -5.10 -12.52
N PRO A 58 9.54 -5.47 -11.22
CA PRO A 58 9.25 -6.83 -10.82
C PRO A 58 7.82 -7.21 -11.23
N GLU A 59 7.50 -8.51 -11.13
CA GLU A 59 6.13 -8.98 -11.32
C GLU A 59 5.17 -8.26 -10.35
N LEU A 60 4.04 -7.81 -10.88
CA LEU A 60 3.03 -7.03 -10.16
C LEU A 60 1.69 -7.77 -10.15
N PRO A 61 0.81 -7.50 -9.16
CA PRO A 61 -0.56 -8.02 -9.15
C PRO A 61 -1.31 -7.71 -10.45
N LYS A 62 -2.09 -8.68 -10.96
CA LYS A 62 -2.70 -8.69 -12.30
C LYS A 62 -3.54 -7.48 -12.70
N ARG A 63 -4.05 -6.71 -11.73
CA ARG A 63 -4.89 -5.52 -11.99
C ARG A 63 -4.13 -4.20 -11.88
N THR A 64 -2.81 -4.25 -11.85
CA THR A 64 -1.96 -3.06 -11.77
C THR A 64 -1.86 -2.39 -13.13
N VAL A 65 -2.12 -1.09 -13.16
CA VAL A 65 -1.91 -0.25 -14.35
C VAL A 65 -0.52 0.37 -14.24
N VAL A 66 0.29 0.24 -15.26
CA VAL A 66 1.64 0.84 -15.30
C VAL A 66 1.63 2.01 -16.26
N VAL A 67 2.10 3.17 -15.81
CA VAL A 67 2.27 4.36 -16.64
C VAL A 67 3.71 4.86 -16.52
N ASP A 68 4.24 5.38 -17.62
CA ASP A 68 5.56 5.99 -17.63
C ASP A 68 5.50 7.43 -17.11
N ASP A 69 6.48 7.79 -16.29
CA ASP A 69 6.74 9.20 -15.96
C ASP A 69 7.32 9.87 -17.22
N PRO A 70 6.66 10.88 -17.80
CA PRO A 70 7.08 11.46 -19.08
C PRO A 70 8.44 12.20 -19.01
N ARG A 71 8.95 12.49 -17.82
CA ARG A 71 10.22 13.23 -17.65
C ARG A 71 10.94 12.82 -16.37
N ASP A 72 11.93 11.97 -16.47
CA ASP A 72 12.73 11.51 -15.33
C ASP A 72 13.32 12.65 -14.50
N GLY A 73 13.25 12.48 -13.18
CA GLY A 73 13.95 13.35 -12.22
C GLY A 73 13.33 14.72 -11.99
N LYS A 74 12.11 14.97 -12.46
CA LYS A 74 11.36 16.24 -12.27
C LYS A 74 10.65 16.35 -10.92
N GLY A 75 10.92 15.44 -9.98
CA GLY A 75 10.36 15.50 -8.62
C GLY A 75 8.96 14.90 -8.50
N PRO A 76 8.41 14.85 -7.26
CA PRO A 76 7.23 14.05 -6.98
C PRO A 76 5.92 14.59 -7.60
N VAL A 77 5.79 15.90 -7.85
CA VAL A 77 4.55 16.46 -8.43
C VAL A 77 4.25 15.90 -9.81
N GLN A 78 5.30 15.59 -10.61
CA GLN A 78 5.11 14.99 -11.91
C GLN A 78 4.56 13.55 -11.81
N GLY A 79 5.12 12.74 -10.91
CA GLY A 79 4.58 11.39 -10.66
C GLY A 79 3.15 11.44 -10.11
N ILE A 80 2.84 12.40 -9.22
CA ILE A 80 1.48 12.67 -8.74
C ILE A 80 0.56 13.00 -9.91
N ALA A 81 0.96 13.93 -10.79
CA ALA A 81 0.16 14.32 -11.96
C ALA A 81 -0.13 13.13 -12.88
N ALA A 82 0.91 12.36 -13.24
CA ALA A 82 0.76 11.20 -14.12
C ALA A 82 -0.13 10.11 -13.48
N GLY A 83 0.04 9.85 -12.18
CA GLY A 83 -0.76 8.88 -11.45
C GLY A 83 -2.23 9.28 -11.34
N LEU A 84 -2.51 10.54 -11.03
CA LEU A 84 -3.89 11.06 -10.94
C LEU A 84 -4.55 11.12 -12.32
N ALA A 85 -3.83 11.53 -13.37
CA ALA A 85 -4.36 11.57 -14.73
C ALA A 85 -4.76 10.16 -15.24
N ALA A 86 -4.00 9.13 -14.87
CA ALA A 86 -4.32 7.74 -15.22
C ALA A 86 -5.58 7.19 -14.50
N LEU A 87 -6.07 7.90 -13.48
CA LEU A 87 -7.27 7.54 -12.72
C LEU A 87 -8.51 8.35 -13.12
N ASP A 88 -8.41 9.21 -14.13
CA ASP A 88 -9.54 10.00 -14.61
C ASP A 88 -10.69 9.08 -15.07
N GLY A 89 -11.90 9.33 -14.57
CA GLY A 89 -13.06 8.49 -14.80
C GLY A 89 -13.06 7.10 -14.12
N LEU A 90 -12.00 6.74 -13.39
CA LEU A 90 -11.88 5.44 -12.70
C LEU A 90 -12.05 5.55 -11.18
N ALA A 91 -11.69 6.69 -10.60
CA ALA A 91 -11.79 6.95 -9.17
C ALA A 91 -11.94 8.45 -8.88
N ASP A 92 -12.49 8.78 -7.70
CA ASP A 92 -12.65 10.16 -7.24
C ASP A 92 -11.44 10.62 -6.39
N ALA A 93 -10.81 9.67 -5.72
CA ALA A 93 -9.68 9.90 -4.83
C ALA A 93 -8.63 8.79 -4.95
N ALA A 94 -7.38 9.13 -4.70
CA ALA A 94 -6.29 8.18 -4.66
C ALA A 94 -5.39 8.38 -3.45
N PHE A 95 -4.97 7.28 -2.81
CA PHE A 95 -3.84 7.31 -1.90
C PHE A 95 -2.55 7.18 -2.70
N ILE A 96 -1.65 8.14 -2.54
CA ILE A 96 -0.35 8.15 -3.21
C ILE A 96 0.73 7.70 -2.24
N SER A 97 1.51 6.70 -2.66
CA SER A 97 2.64 6.15 -1.91
C SER A 97 3.91 6.13 -2.75
N SER A 98 5.06 6.16 -2.09
CA SER A 98 6.33 5.76 -2.70
C SER A 98 6.61 4.28 -2.42
N THR A 99 7.53 3.69 -3.19
CA THR A 99 7.92 2.27 -3.06
C THR A 99 8.69 1.98 -1.76
N ASP A 100 9.24 2.97 -1.11
CA ASP A 100 10.18 2.85 0.01
C ASP A 100 9.52 2.88 1.40
N MET A 101 8.21 2.62 1.48
CA MET A 101 7.43 2.53 2.73
C MET A 101 7.01 1.09 3.04
N PRO A 102 7.93 0.21 3.47
CA PRO A 102 7.65 -1.22 3.63
C PRO A 102 6.65 -1.55 4.73
N PHE A 103 6.46 -0.64 5.69
CA PHE A 103 5.55 -0.82 6.83
C PHE A 103 4.18 -0.18 6.61
N LEU A 104 3.91 0.36 5.41
CA LEU A 104 2.62 0.97 5.09
C LEU A 104 1.47 0.01 5.45
N HIS A 105 0.54 0.50 6.27
CA HIS A 105 -0.54 -0.31 6.83
C HIS A 105 -1.91 0.06 6.22
N PRO A 106 -2.79 -0.91 5.91
CA PRO A 106 -4.12 -0.64 5.37
C PRO A 106 -4.98 0.29 6.24
N ALA A 107 -4.86 0.22 7.57
CA ALA A 107 -5.58 1.11 8.48
C ALA A 107 -5.18 2.58 8.29
N PHE A 108 -3.89 2.85 8.11
CA PHE A 108 -3.38 4.20 7.82
C PHE A 108 -3.94 4.74 6.51
N ILE A 109 -3.87 3.95 5.43
CA ILE A 109 -4.41 4.32 4.11
C ILE A 109 -5.89 4.67 4.21
N ARG A 110 -6.70 3.79 4.83
CA ARG A 110 -8.14 3.98 4.97
C ARG A 110 -8.48 5.22 5.82
N ARG A 111 -7.73 5.47 6.89
CA ARG A 111 -7.94 6.67 7.72
C ARG A 111 -7.71 7.95 6.93
N VAL A 112 -6.63 8.00 6.14
CA VAL A 112 -6.28 9.18 5.36
C VAL A 112 -7.28 9.40 4.22
N LEU A 113 -7.69 8.34 3.51
CA LEU A 113 -8.74 8.42 2.48
C LEU A 113 -10.08 8.88 3.04
N ARG A 114 -10.47 8.38 4.22
CA ARG A 114 -11.74 8.73 4.88
C ARG A 114 -11.90 10.23 5.10
N VAL A 115 -10.83 10.98 5.30
CA VAL A 115 -10.89 12.44 5.44
C VAL A 115 -11.50 13.11 4.21
N LEU A 116 -11.17 12.61 3.02
CA LEU A 116 -11.77 13.11 1.78
C LEU A 116 -13.27 12.76 1.69
N ASP A 117 -13.68 11.59 2.19
CA ASP A 117 -15.10 11.23 2.23
C ASP A 117 -15.89 12.09 3.24
N GLU A 118 -15.28 12.42 4.38
CA GLU A 118 -15.88 13.22 5.44
C GLU A 118 -15.95 14.73 5.11
N ARG A 119 -15.09 15.21 4.21
CA ARG A 119 -14.93 16.63 3.85
C ARG A 119 -14.84 16.79 2.34
N GLU A 120 -15.97 17.03 1.71
CA GLU A 120 -16.09 17.11 0.25
C GLU A 120 -15.27 18.26 -0.36
N GLU A 121 -15.12 19.37 0.37
CA GLU A 121 -14.32 20.52 -0.02
C GLU A 121 -12.80 20.28 0.03
N THR A 122 -12.35 19.22 0.76
CA THR A 122 -10.93 18.91 0.89
C THR A 122 -10.40 18.25 -0.38
N ASP A 123 -9.30 18.79 -0.91
CA ASP A 123 -8.60 18.26 -2.08
C ASP A 123 -7.49 17.28 -1.71
N VAL A 124 -6.81 17.52 -0.58
CA VAL A 124 -5.70 16.69 -0.10
C VAL A 124 -5.85 16.44 1.40
N ALA A 125 -5.81 15.17 1.80
CA ALA A 125 -5.60 14.78 3.18
C ALA A 125 -4.11 14.46 3.37
N LEU A 126 -3.41 15.37 4.06
CA LEU A 126 -1.96 15.35 4.22
C LEU A 126 -1.56 14.95 5.65
N PRO A 127 -1.05 13.74 5.89
CA PRO A 127 -0.44 13.40 7.15
C PRO A 127 0.78 14.28 7.45
N VAL A 128 0.84 14.79 8.68
CA VAL A 128 2.02 15.41 9.28
C VAL A 128 2.46 14.49 10.40
N ALA A 129 3.11 13.40 10.02
CA ALA A 129 3.47 12.32 10.92
C ALA A 129 4.95 12.37 11.28
N ARG A 130 5.24 12.06 12.55
CA ARG A 130 6.61 12.09 13.10
C ARG A 130 7.30 13.45 12.87
N GLY A 131 6.52 14.54 12.89
CA GLY A 131 7.00 15.92 12.73
C GLY A 131 7.19 16.40 11.29
N TYR A 132 6.89 15.58 10.27
CA TYR A 132 7.11 15.93 8.87
C TYR A 132 5.86 15.71 8.02
N PRO A 133 5.55 16.62 7.06
CA PRO A 133 4.54 16.37 6.04
C PRO A 133 4.91 15.16 5.18
N GLN A 134 3.91 14.32 4.89
CA GLN A 134 4.07 13.06 4.16
C GLN A 134 3.34 13.10 2.80
N PRO A 135 3.84 13.86 1.81
CA PRO A 135 3.14 14.03 0.52
C PRO A 135 3.06 12.72 -0.29
N LEU A 136 3.92 11.75 0.00
CA LEU A 136 3.91 10.42 -0.63
C LEU A 136 3.40 9.33 0.34
N ALA A 137 2.56 9.72 1.30
CA ALA A 137 1.71 8.87 2.10
C ALA A 137 0.41 9.64 2.40
N ALA A 138 -0.23 10.20 1.35
CA ALA A 138 -1.34 11.13 1.45
C ALA A 138 -2.45 10.78 0.45
N ALA A 139 -3.67 11.23 0.73
CA ALA A 139 -4.79 11.07 -0.19
C ALA A 139 -5.05 12.37 -0.98
N TYR A 140 -5.33 12.23 -2.26
CA TYR A 140 -5.55 13.30 -3.21
C TYR A 140 -6.85 13.08 -3.98
N ARG A 141 -7.62 14.15 -4.24
CA ARG A 141 -8.69 14.09 -5.23
C ARG A 141 -8.12 13.96 -6.63
N VAL A 142 -8.71 13.07 -7.44
CA VAL A 142 -8.27 12.86 -8.84
C VAL A 142 -8.44 14.14 -9.66
N ARG A 143 -9.44 14.97 -9.34
CA ARG A 143 -9.65 16.29 -9.96
C ARG A 143 -8.45 17.25 -9.90
N LEU A 144 -7.44 16.95 -9.08
CA LEU A 144 -6.20 17.74 -9.02
C LEU A 144 -5.24 17.46 -10.19
N ALA A 145 -5.46 16.43 -11.01
CA ALA A 145 -4.57 16.05 -12.11
C ALA A 145 -4.24 17.23 -13.04
N PRO A 146 -5.21 18.01 -13.58
CA PRO A 146 -4.91 19.14 -14.47
C PRO A 146 -4.09 20.24 -13.78
N ARG A 147 -4.31 20.46 -12.46
CA ARG A 147 -3.56 21.45 -11.69
C ARG A 147 -2.11 21.01 -11.49
N ALA A 148 -1.91 19.75 -11.12
CA ALA A 148 -0.57 19.18 -10.99
C ALA A 148 0.20 19.21 -12.33
N GLU A 149 -0.45 18.87 -13.45
CA GLU A 149 0.14 18.97 -14.78
C GLU A 149 0.56 20.42 -15.15
N ARG A 150 -0.25 21.40 -14.79
CA ARG A 150 0.08 22.82 -15.02
C ARG A 150 1.34 23.21 -14.24
N LEU A 151 1.42 22.82 -12.94
CA LEU A 151 2.60 23.07 -12.12
C LEU A 151 3.88 22.44 -12.71
N VAL A 152 3.76 21.24 -13.26
CA VAL A 152 4.87 20.56 -13.96
C VAL A 152 5.32 21.36 -15.20
N LYS A 153 4.39 21.90 -15.98
CA LYS A 153 4.71 22.77 -17.14
C LYS A 153 5.40 24.06 -16.73
N GLU A 154 5.07 24.58 -15.54
CA GLU A 154 5.67 25.78 -14.93
C GLU A 154 6.99 25.48 -14.18
N ASP A 155 7.51 24.26 -14.21
CA ASP A 155 8.68 23.76 -13.46
C ASP A 155 8.57 23.92 -11.92
N ARG A 156 7.34 23.95 -11.40
CA ARG A 156 6.99 24.02 -9.96
C ARG A 156 6.78 22.58 -9.43
N LEU A 157 7.87 21.89 -9.10
CA LEU A 157 7.93 20.44 -8.96
C LEU A 157 7.83 19.95 -7.50
N ARG A 158 7.75 20.85 -6.52
CA ARG A 158 7.60 20.52 -5.11
C ARG A 158 6.12 20.40 -4.72
N PRO A 159 5.72 19.38 -3.95
CA PRO A 159 4.34 19.22 -3.49
C PRO A 159 3.76 20.45 -2.78
N ALA A 160 4.60 21.23 -2.09
CA ALA A 160 4.18 22.48 -1.44
C ALA A 160 3.46 23.42 -2.42
N PHE A 161 3.92 23.53 -3.67
CA PHE A 161 3.28 24.38 -4.66
C PHE A 161 1.87 23.92 -5.03
N LEU A 162 1.62 22.61 -5.00
CA LEU A 162 0.27 22.07 -5.18
C LEU A 162 -0.60 22.40 -3.96
N PHE A 163 -0.03 22.29 -2.77
CA PHE A 163 -0.72 22.56 -1.51
C PHE A 163 -1.09 24.04 -1.33
N ASP A 164 -0.31 24.95 -1.90
CA ASP A 164 -0.61 26.40 -1.89
C ASP A 164 -1.84 26.76 -2.75
N GLU A 165 -2.26 25.86 -3.64
CA GLU A 165 -3.32 26.10 -4.62
C GLU A 165 -4.57 25.24 -4.42
N CYS A 166 -4.66 24.47 -3.33
CA CYS A 166 -5.79 23.58 -3.07
C CYS A 166 -6.15 23.49 -1.58
N ALA A 167 -7.32 22.96 -1.28
CA ALA A 167 -7.76 22.74 0.08
C ALA A 167 -7.06 21.53 0.70
N VAL A 168 -6.21 21.78 1.71
CA VAL A 168 -5.41 20.74 2.38
C VAL A 168 -5.84 20.58 3.83
N GLU A 169 -6.32 19.40 4.19
CA GLU A 169 -6.51 19.01 5.58
C GLU A 169 -5.25 18.32 6.10
N ARG A 170 -4.66 18.86 7.17
CA ARG A 170 -3.47 18.30 7.79
C ARG A 170 -3.82 17.45 8.98
N LEU A 171 -3.31 16.23 9.01
CA LEU A 171 -3.52 15.25 10.07
C LEU A 171 -2.22 15.06 10.85
N ASP A 172 -2.14 15.64 12.03
CA ASP A 172 -1.02 15.41 12.96
C ASP A 172 -1.07 14.00 13.58
N ASP A 173 -0.04 13.66 14.36
CA ASP A 173 0.06 12.37 15.04
C ASP A 173 -1.17 12.09 15.92
N GLY A 174 -1.71 13.12 16.59
CA GLY A 174 -2.91 12.99 17.41
C GLY A 174 -4.16 12.66 16.60
N ALA A 175 -4.37 13.39 15.50
CA ALA A 175 -5.50 13.16 14.59
C ALA A 175 -5.44 11.79 13.89
N LEU A 176 -4.23 11.31 13.57
CA LEU A 176 -4.02 9.97 13.02
C LEU A 176 -4.32 8.89 14.07
N LYS A 177 -3.75 9.01 15.27
CA LYS A 177 -3.90 8.04 16.37
C LYS A 177 -5.27 8.10 17.08
N ALA A 178 -6.10 9.10 16.77
CA ALA A 178 -7.50 9.11 17.19
C ALA A 178 -8.32 7.98 16.50
N ASP A 179 -7.84 7.43 15.38
CA ASP A 179 -8.39 6.22 14.79
C ASP A 179 -7.95 4.99 15.61
N ALA A 180 -8.91 4.22 16.12
CA ALA A 180 -8.65 3.08 16.99
C ALA A 180 -7.80 1.98 16.33
N LEU A 181 -7.93 1.78 15.01
CA LEU A 181 -7.14 0.80 14.28
C LEU A 181 -5.69 1.25 14.15
N ILE A 182 -5.43 2.54 13.88
CA ILE A 182 -4.07 3.08 13.87
C ILE A 182 -3.46 2.98 15.27
N ALA A 183 -4.19 3.39 16.31
CA ALA A 183 -3.71 3.31 17.68
C ALA A 183 -3.33 1.88 18.10
N ALA A 184 -4.05 0.87 17.59
CA ALA A 184 -3.79 -0.54 17.91
C ALA A 184 -2.72 -1.20 17.02
N LEU A 185 -2.67 -0.87 15.73
CA LEU A 185 -1.90 -1.62 14.72
C LEU A 185 -0.68 -0.87 14.19
N ASP A 186 -0.64 0.46 14.32
CA ASP A 186 0.44 1.33 13.89
C ASP A 186 0.68 2.50 14.86
N PRO A 187 0.83 2.22 16.19
CA PRO A 187 0.92 3.24 17.23
C PRO A 187 2.11 4.19 17.07
N ASP A 188 3.17 3.73 16.44
CA ASP A 188 4.39 4.51 16.18
C ASP A 188 4.39 5.20 14.82
N LEU A 189 3.29 5.07 14.04
CA LEU A 189 3.16 5.57 12.68
C LEU A 189 4.31 5.10 11.76
N ASP A 190 4.65 3.82 11.88
CA ASP A 190 5.68 3.19 11.05
C ASP A 190 5.28 3.12 9.57
N SER A 191 3.99 3.28 9.26
CA SER A 191 3.48 3.42 7.88
C SER A 191 4.20 4.47 7.06
N VAL A 192 4.79 5.50 7.69
CA VAL A 192 5.51 6.57 6.99
C VAL A 192 7.03 6.45 7.08
N LEU A 193 7.55 5.34 7.58
CA LEU A 193 8.99 5.10 7.61
C LEU A 193 9.51 4.76 6.20
N ASN A 194 10.51 5.54 5.78
CA ASN A 194 11.16 5.35 4.49
C ASN A 194 12.47 4.58 4.61
N VAL A 195 12.70 3.66 3.69
CA VAL A 195 13.98 2.97 3.51
C VAL A 195 14.78 3.68 2.42
N ASN A 196 15.77 4.48 2.81
CA ASN A 196 16.53 5.33 1.90
C ASN A 196 17.96 4.87 1.66
N THR A 197 18.53 4.11 2.59
CA THR A 197 19.89 3.59 2.55
C THR A 197 19.90 2.07 2.72
N GLN A 198 21.02 1.44 2.38
CA GLN A 198 21.23 0.00 2.62
C GLN A 198 21.14 -0.34 4.12
N ALA A 199 21.57 0.57 5.00
CA ALA A 199 21.45 0.39 6.45
C ALA A 199 19.98 0.39 6.89
N ASP A 200 19.17 1.37 6.42
CA ASP A 200 17.73 1.42 6.70
C ASP A 200 17.05 0.14 6.23
N TYR A 201 17.39 -0.34 5.03
CA TYR A 201 16.83 -1.57 4.48
C TYR A 201 17.18 -2.79 5.33
N THR A 202 18.45 -2.91 5.74
CA THR A 202 18.91 -4.02 6.57
C THR A 202 18.21 -4.02 7.93
N GLU A 203 18.10 -2.85 8.56
CA GLU A 203 17.38 -2.69 9.84
C GLU A 203 15.89 -3.01 9.68
N ALA A 204 15.24 -2.45 8.67
CA ALA A 204 13.83 -2.69 8.40
C ALA A 204 13.56 -4.17 8.11
N ARG A 205 14.43 -4.82 7.34
CA ARG A 205 14.33 -6.23 6.96
C ARG A 205 14.56 -7.19 8.14
N ALA A 206 15.33 -6.75 9.14
CA ALA A 206 15.56 -7.52 10.37
C ALA A 206 14.35 -7.50 11.31
N ARG A 207 13.37 -6.61 11.11
CA ARG A 207 12.14 -6.65 11.87
C ARG A 207 11.35 -7.92 11.56
N PRO A 208 10.72 -8.54 12.57
CA PRO A 208 9.93 -9.75 12.35
C PRO A 208 8.73 -9.45 11.43
N ALA A 209 8.34 -10.45 10.63
CA ALA A 209 7.11 -10.38 9.84
C ALA A 209 5.89 -10.05 10.73
N PRO A 210 4.84 -9.43 10.18
CA PRO A 210 3.67 -9.02 10.95
C PRO A 210 3.00 -10.21 11.66
N ALA A 211 2.44 -9.96 12.84
CA ALA A 211 1.62 -10.94 13.55
C ALA A 211 0.22 -10.95 12.92
N VAL A 212 -0.20 -12.12 12.43
CA VAL A 212 -1.51 -12.33 11.80
C VAL A 212 -2.21 -13.52 12.46
N THR A 213 -3.53 -13.52 12.42
CA THR A 213 -4.34 -14.63 12.91
C THR A 213 -4.69 -15.56 11.75
N VAL A 214 -4.43 -16.85 11.89
CA VAL A 214 -4.79 -17.88 10.89
C VAL A 214 -5.83 -18.82 11.47
N GLN A 215 -6.83 -19.16 10.68
CA GLN A 215 -7.82 -20.19 11.01
C GLN A 215 -8.11 -21.07 9.80
N LEU A 216 -8.10 -22.38 10.03
CA LEU A 216 -8.41 -23.40 9.03
C LEU A 216 -9.88 -23.80 9.14
N PHE A 217 -10.55 -24.06 8.02
CA PHE A 217 -11.95 -24.46 7.97
C PHE A 217 -12.17 -25.76 7.18
N GLY A 218 -13.27 -26.41 7.48
CA GLY A 218 -13.74 -27.62 6.77
C GLY A 218 -12.75 -28.76 6.84
N ALA A 219 -12.40 -29.34 5.69
CA ALA A 219 -11.46 -30.45 5.61
C ALA A 219 -10.04 -30.10 6.09
N LEU A 220 -9.65 -28.82 5.98
CA LEU A 220 -8.34 -28.33 6.41
C LEU A 220 -8.20 -28.28 7.95
N ALA A 221 -9.32 -28.20 8.66
CA ALA A 221 -9.35 -28.13 10.13
C ALA A 221 -9.37 -29.52 10.80
N ARG A 222 -9.13 -30.62 10.07
CA ARG A 222 -9.16 -31.98 10.61
C ARG A 222 -7.92 -32.24 11.45
N GLY A 223 -8.12 -32.74 12.67
CA GLY A 223 -7.07 -33.03 13.67
C GLY A 223 -6.95 -31.93 14.74
N ASP A 224 -6.25 -32.23 15.84
CA ASP A 224 -6.09 -31.25 16.96
C ASP A 224 -5.30 -30.04 16.58
N ALA A 225 -4.42 -30.15 15.59
CA ALA A 225 -3.62 -29.06 15.08
C ALA A 225 -4.44 -28.01 14.26
N GLY A 226 -5.65 -28.34 13.78
CA GLY A 226 -6.48 -27.48 12.94
C GLY A 226 -7.55 -26.66 13.69
N ARG A 227 -7.73 -26.89 14.99
CA ARG A 227 -8.84 -26.29 15.75
C ARG A 227 -8.50 -24.91 16.31
N GLY A 228 -9.30 -23.93 15.93
CA GLY A 228 -9.26 -22.56 16.46
C GLY A 228 -8.25 -21.64 15.77
N PRO A 229 -8.36 -20.32 16.06
CA PRO A 229 -7.45 -19.32 15.53
C PRO A 229 -6.05 -19.44 16.16
N ARG A 230 -5.02 -19.15 15.36
CA ARG A 230 -3.62 -19.13 15.80
C ARG A 230 -2.96 -17.85 15.33
N THR A 231 -2.14 -17.26 16.18
CA THR A 231 -1.28 -16.15 15.77
C THR A 231 0.03 -16.68 15.21
N VAL A 232 0.35 -16.27 13.99
CA VAL A 232 1.61 -16.61 13.32
C VAL A 232 2.32 -15.34 12.84
N ARG A 233 3.59 -15.46 12.47
CA ARG A 233 4.36 -14.41 11.81
C ARG A 233 4.42 -14.70 10.32
N ALA A 234 3.78 -13.82 9.52
CA ALA A 234 3.73 -14.00 8.07
C ALA A 234 3.54 -12.65 7.36
N ALA A 235 4.28 -12.41 6.30
CA ALA A 235 4.15 -11.22 5.48
C ALA A 235 3.34 -11.45 4.20
N THR A 236 3.08 -12.73 3.86
CA THR A 236 2.27 -13.15 2.71
C THR A 236 1.32 -14.28 3.10
N VAL A 237 0.33 -14.54 2.24
CA VAL A 237 -0.61 -15.65 2.42
C VAL A 237 0.10 -17.00 2.38
N ASP A 238 1.10 -17.19 1.50
CA ASP A 238 1.92 -18.41 1.45
C ASP A 238 2.65 -18.64 2.77
N GLU A 239 3.33 -17.62 3.31
CA GLU A 239 4.01 -17.72 4.60
C GLU A 239 3.03 -18.07 5.74
N ALA A 240 1.81 -17.51 5.69
CA ALA A 240 0.78 -17.81 6.69
C ALA A 240 0.28 -19.26 6.59
N ALA A 241 0.17 -19.80 5.39
CA ALA A 241 -0.17 -21.22 5.16
C ALA A 241 0.96 -22.12 5.66
N ASP A 242 2.20 -21.86 5.26
CA ASP A 242 3.39 -22.64 5.66
C ASP A 242 3.55 -22.67 7.18
N ALA A 243 3.31 -21.53 7.85
CA ALA A 243 3.36 -21.43 9.31
C ALA A 243 2.34 -22.33 10.04
N THR A 244 1.31 -22.80 9.31
CA THR A 244 0.32 -23.77 9.84
C THR A 244 0.49 -25.18 9.31
N GLY A 245 1.53 -25.42 8.50
CA GLY A 245 1.80 -26.70 7.85
C GLY A 245 0.87 -26.98 6.66
N LEU A 246 0.22 -25.93 6.11
CA LEU A 246 -0.65 -26.03 4.95
C LEU A 246 0.10 -25.63 3.70
N THR A 247 0.01 -26.44 2.63
CA THR A 247 0.44 -26.04 1.29
C THR A 247 -0.68 -25.23 0.64
N PHE A 248 -0.38 -23.98 0.26
CA PHE A 248 -1.32 -23.12 -0.43
C PHE A 248 -1.27 -23.40 -1.93
N ASP A 249 -2.21 -24.20 -2.41
CA ASP A 249 -2.29 -24.63 -3.79
C ASP A 249 -3.68 -24.32 -4.42
N ARG A 250 -3.94 -24.83 -5.63
CA ARG A 250 -5.22 -24.63 -6.34
C ARG A 250 -6.46 -25.13 -5.59
N HIS A 251 -6.28 -26.02 -4.60
CA HIS A 251 -7.37 -26.60 -3.80
C HIS A 251 -7.66 -25.79 -2.53
N VAL A 252 -6.88 -24.73 -2.29
CA VAL A 252 -7.03 -23.85 -1.13
C VAL A 252 -7.39 -22.45 -1.58
N THR A 253 -8.30 -21.83 -0.85
CA THR A 253 -8.67 -20.43 -1.01
C THR A 253 -8.44 -19.73 0.32
N ALA A 254 -7.88 -18.53 0.31
CA ALA A 254 -7.76 -17.69 1.49
C ALA A 254 -8.79 -16.57 1.46
N ALA A 255 -9.43 -16.31 2.61
CA ALA A 255 -10.24 -15.13 2.84
C ALA A 255 -9.54 -14.26 3.88
N LEU A 256 -9.28 -12.99 3.54
CA LEU A 256 -8.63 -12.03 4.41
C LEU A 256 -9.68 -11.16 5.08
N ASN A 257 -9.63 -11.06 6.40
CA ASN A 257 -10.50 -10.21 7.22
C ASN A 257 -12.01 -10.47 7.00
N GLY A 258 -12.36 -11.62 6.40
CA GLY A 258 -13.74 -12.06 6.16
C GLY A 258 -14.36 -11.60 4.83
N ASP A 259 -13.74 -10.68 4.10
CA ASP A 259 -14.35 -10.06 2.91
C ASP A 259 -13.49 -10.14 1.63
N GLN A 260 -12.19 -10.34 1.75
CA GLN A 260 -11.27 -10.37 0.60
C GLN A 260 -10.82 -11.79 0.28
N ILE A 261 -11.32 -12.34 -0.82
CA ILE A 261 -10.93 -13.68 -1.26
C ILE A 261 -9.72 -13.60 -2.19
N THR A 262 -8.71 -14.42 -1.92
CA THR A 262 -7.52 -14.54 -2.77
C THR A 262 -7.14 -16.01 -3.00
N ARG A 263 -6.53 -16.25 -4.16
CA ARG A 263 -5.81 -17.49 -4.53
C ARG A 263 -4.36 -17.18 -4.88
N ASP A 264 -3.92 -15.97 -4.59
CA ASP A 264 -2.57 -15.52 -4.81
C ASP A 264 -1.80 -15.55 -3.49
N GLY A 265 -0.91 -16.50 -3.35
CA GLY A 265 -0.08 -16.68 -2.17
C GLY A 265 0.85 -15.52 -1.89
N SER A 266 1.20 -14.73 -2.91
CA SER A 266 2.01 -13.52 -2.78
C SER A 266 1.24 -12.34 -2.18
N THR A 267 -0.07 -12.47 -1.94
CA THR A 267 -0.89 -11.41 -1.35
C THR A 267 -0.28 -10.94 -0.02
N PRO A 268 0.09 -9.64 0.12
CA PRO A 268 0.78 -9.16 1.31
C PRO A 268 -0.15 -9.07 2.51
N LEU A 269 0.37 -9.43 3.67
CA LEU A 269 -0.30 -9.32 4.96
C LEU A 269 0.25 -8.15 5.78
N ALA A 270 -0.59 -7.64 6.67
CA ALA A 270 -0.27 -6.58 7.63
C ALA A 270 -0.60 -7.04 9.07
N ALA A 271 -0.08 -6.33 10.06
CA ALA A 271 -0.39 -6.63 11.46
C ALA A 271 -1.90 -6.59 11.71
N GLY A 272 -2.41 -7.54 12.49
CA GLY A 272 -3.84 -7.65 12.82
C GLY A 272 -4.71 -8.27 11.72
N ASP A 273 -4.16 -8.65 10.57
CA ASP A 273 -4.92 -9.40 9.57
C ASP A 273 -5.35 -10.77 10.11
N THR A 274 -6.54 -11.19 9.67
CA THR A 274 -7.03 -12.54 9.87
C THR A 274 -7.12 -13.26 8.53
N VAL A 275 -6.50 -14.43 8.43
CA VAL A 275 -6.48 -15.28 7.24
C VAL A 275 -7.29 -16.52 7.52
N PHE A 276 -8.35 -16.73 6.78
CA PHE A 276 -9.16 -17.94 6.80
C PHE A 276 -8.79 -18.80 5.59
N PHE A 277 -8.31 -20.02 5.82
CA PHE A 277 -8.08 -20.98 4.76
C PHE A 277 -9.26 -21.96 4.64
N LEU A 278 -9.77 -22.10 3.41
CA LEU A 278 -10.89 -22.94 3.06
C LEU A 278 -10.50 -23.89 1.93
N SER A 279 -11.03 -25.12 1.95
CA SER A 279 -10.91 -26.01 0.79
C SER A 279 -11.73 -25.45 -0.38
N ALA A 280 -11.11 -25.28 -1.53
CA ALA A 280 -11.79 -24.85 -2.75
C ALA A 280 -12.79 -25.91 -3.26
N ASP A 281 -12.61 -27.17 -2.88
CA ASP A 281 -13.43 -28.31 -3.31
C ASP A 281 -14.67 -28.54 -2.40
N ALA A 282 -14.86 -27.70 -1.38
CA ALA A 282 -15.99 -27.85 -0.42
C ALA A 282 -17.31 -27.22 -0.91
N GLY A 283 -17.40 -26.87 -2.17
CA GLY A 283 -18.58 -26.29 -2.84
C GLY A 283 -19.28 -27.28 -3.76
N GLY A 284 -19.57 -28.48 -3.29
CA GLY A 284 -20.37 -29.46 -3.96
C GLY A 284 -21.58 -29.83 -3.09
#